data_df76d4968a7573e6b85ef57e9e228348
#
_entry.id   df76d4968a7573e6b85ef57e9e228348
#
_cell.length_a   1.000
_cell.length_b   1.000
_cell.length_c   1.000
_cell.angle_alpha   90.00
_cell.angle_beta   90.00
_cell.angle_gamma   90.00
#
_symmetry.space_group_name_H-M   'P 1'
#
loop_
_entity.id
_entity.type
_entity.pdbx_description
1 polymer ?
#
loop_
_entity_poly.entity_id
_entity_poly.type
_entity_poly.pdbx_seq_one_letter_code
_entity_poly.pdbx_strand_id
1 'polypeptide(L)'
;SFMPFFAARKDHPVFHLTDSEMEELKAYFLLIKDNIEKDDYFRADIIKRLLAAYLYKLGSILYRHRPELQEEASKPLKREEILFKEFIRLVSEHHRKERRVDFYAERLFLSSKHFSTVIKKVSGKTAGQWIDEYVILEAKTLLKYSAMSIQEISYYMNFPNPSFFGKYFRHHTGMSPSEYKTQM
;
A
#
# COMPACT_ATOMS: atom_id res chain seq x y z
N SER A 1 -6.79 6.06 6.54
CA SER A 1 -5.73 5.05 6.51
C SER A 1 -6.29 3.72 6.99
N PHE A 2 -6.36 2.70 6.14
CA PHE A 2 -6.89 1.36 6.45
C PHE A 2 -5.90 0.47 7.22
N MET A 3 -4.66 0.89 7.35
CA MET A 3 -3.58 0.09 7.94
C MET A 3 -3.80 -0.40 9.37
N PRO A 4 -4.39 0.36 10.31
CA PRO A 4 -4.59 -0.15 11.67
C PRO A 4 -5.53 -1.35 11.75
N PHE A 5 -6.52 -1.44 10.84
CA PHE A 5 -7.51 -2.51 10.85
C PHE A 5 -6.95 -3.89 10.46
N PHE A 6 -5.92 -3.92 9.61
CA PHE A 6 -5.30 -5.17 9.16
C PHE A 6 -4.05 -5.55 9.96
N ALA A 7 -3.45 -4.61 10.71
CA ALA A 7 -2.28 -4.86 11.54
C ALA A 7 -2.62 -5.41 12.93
N ALA A 8 -3.87 -5.29 13.38
CA ALA A 8 -4.29 -5.71 14.70
C ALA A 8 -4.59 -7.21 14.74
N ARG A 9 -3.60 -7.95 15.27
CA ARG A 9 -3.63 -9.30 15.83
C ARG A 9 -3.73 -10.52 14.89
N LYS A 10 -2.69 -11.36 15.08
CA LYS A 10 -2.55 -12.72 14.57
C LYS A 10 -3.53 -13.74 15.17
N ASP A 11 -4.33 -13.37 16.19
CA ASP A 11 -4.95 -14.38 17.06
C ASP A 11 -6.41 -14.72 16.72
N HIS A 12 -7.10 -13.92 15.88
CA HIS A 12 -8.47 -14.26 15.45
C HIS A 12 -8.71 -13.80 14.00
N PRO A 13 -8.35 -14.63 13.00
CA PRO A 13 -8.53 -14.30 11.59
C PRO A 13 -10.00 -14.39 11.11
N VAL A 14 -10.92 -14.92 11.92
CA VAL A 14 -12.31 -15.16 11.55
C VAL A 14 -13.24 -14.31 12.41
N PHE A 15 -14.18 -13.63 11.78
CA PHE A 15 -15.33 -13.02 12.45
C PHE A 15 -16.59 -13.26 11.61
N HIS A 16 -17.73 -13.31 12.29
CA HIS A 16 -19.02 -13.64 11.68
C HIS A 16 -19.73 -12.36 11.26
N LEU A 17 -20.15 -12.32 9.99
CA LEU A 17 -21.02 -11.27 9.46
C LEU A 17 -22.49 -11.65 9.68
N THR A 18 -23.35 -10.67 9.89
CA THR A 18 -24.78 -10.85 9.79
C THR A 18 -25.20 -11.02 8.32
N ASP A 19 -26.38 -11.59 8.07
CA ASP A 19 -26.90 -11.75 6.71
C ASP A 19 -27.02 -10.40 5.99
N SER A 20 -27.45 -9.36 6.68
CA SER A 20 -27.53 -8.00 6.14
C SER A 20 -26.17 -7.44 5.74
N GLU A 21 -25.13 -7.63 6.55
CA GLU A 21 -23.76 -7.18 6.26
C GLU A 21 -23.15 -7.95 5.08
N MET A 22 -23.47 -9.24 4.99
CA MET A 22 -23.05 -10.06 3.85
C MET A 22 -23.70 -9.57 2.55
N GLU A 23 -24.98 -9.27 2.54
CA GLU A 23 -25.67 -8.74 1.36
C GLU A 23 -25.15 -7.35 0.96
N GLU A 24 -24.86 -6.47 1.94
CA GLU A 24 -24.21 -5.18 1.66
C GLU A 24 -22.84 -5.34 0.98
N LEU A 25 -21.98 -6.22 1.47
CA LEU A 25 -20.66 -6.47 0.88
C LEU A 25 -20.77 -7.12 -0.50
N LYS A 26 -21.72 -8.06 -0.65
CA LYS A 26 -22.02 -8.73 -1.92
C LYS A 26 -22.46 -7.75 -3.01
N ALA A 27 -23.25 -6.72 -2.65
CA ALA A 27 -23.66 -5.69 -3.60
C ALA A 27 -22.44 -4.93 -4.19
N TYR A 28 -21.48 -4.54 -3.37
CA TYR A 28 -20.24 -3.92 -3.86
C TYR A 28 -19.44 -4.86 -4.75
N PHE A 29 -19.33 -6.14 -4.35
CA PHE A 29 -18.61 -7.14 -5.14
C PHE A 29 -19.23 -7.33 -6.53
N LEU A 30 -20.55 -7.41 -6.61
CA LEU A 30 -21.27 -7.55 -7.87
C LEU A 30 -21.09 -6.33 -8.77
N LEU A 31 -21.10 -5.10 -8.20
CA LEU A 31 -20.82 -3.88 -8.95
C LEU A 31 -19.39 -3.88 -9.50
N ILE A 32 -18.41 -4.32 -8.71
CA ILE A 32 -17.02 -4.41 -9.18
C ILE A 32 -16.93 -5.45 -10.30
N LYS A 33 -17.49 -6.63 -10.12
CA LYS A 33 -17.52 -7.70 -11.13
C LYS A 33 -18.12 -7.23 -12.45
N ASP A 34 -19.30 -6.63 -12.39
CA ASP A 34 -20.02 -6.12 -13.58
C ASP A 34 -19.16 -5.06 -14.35
N ASN A 35 -18.44 -4.21 -13.64
CA ASN A 35 -17.57 -3.22 -14.26
C ASN A 35 -16.25 -3.77 -14.78
N ILE A 36 -15.78 -4.93 -14.31
CA ILE A 36 -14.59 -5.60 -14.88
C ILE A 36 -14.90 -6.11 -16.31
N GLU A 37 -16.12 -6.58 -16.54
CA GLU A 37 -16.55 -7.17 -17.82
C GLU A 37 -16.93 -6.12 -18.88
N LYS A 38 -17.16 -4.86 -18.48
CA LYS A 38 -17.53 -3.76 -19.39
C LYS A 38 -16.32 -3.14 -20.06
N ASP A 39 -16.44 -2.83 -21.34
CA ASP A 39 -15.46 -2.03 -22.07
C ASP A 39 -15.89 -0.55 -22.04
N ASP A 40 -15.48 0.15 -20.95
CA ASP A 40 -15.82 1.55 -20.69
C ASP A 40 -14.54 2.36 -20.46
N TYR A 41 -14.50 3.56 -20.99
CA TYR A 41 -13.35 4.47 -20.84
C TYR A 41 -13.02 4.76 -19.37
N PHE A 42 -14.04 4.87 -18.50
CA PHE A 42 -13.89 5.15 -17.09
C PHE A 42 -13.79 3.89 -16.22
N ARG A 43 -13.79 2.69 -16.81
CA ARG A 43 -13.80 1.39 -16.10
C ARG A 43 -12.80 1.33 -14.96
N ALA A 44 -11.55 1.66 -15.20
CA ALA A 44 -10.49 1.57 -14.20
C ALA A 44 -10.73 2.50 -13.01
N ASP A 45 -11.21 3.71 -13.26
CA ASP A 45 -11.51 4.68 -12.21
C ASP A 45 -12.77 4.29 -11.42
N ILE A 46 -13.78 3.76 -12.07
CA ILE A 46 -15.00 3.23 -11.41
C ILE A 46 -14.62 2.08 -10.49
N ILE A 47 -13.90 1.07 -10.98
CA ILE A 47 -13.46 -0.10 -10.19
C ILE A 47 -12.63 0.34 -8.99
N LYS A 48 -11.68 1.26 -9.17
CA LYS A 48 -10.85 1.80 -8.09
C LYS A 48 -11.68 2.46 -6.99
N ARG A 49 -12.71 3.23 -7.36
CA ARG A 49 -13.60 3.89 -6.40
C ARG A 49 -14.55 2.91 -5.72
N LEU A 50 -15.09 1.95 -6.44
CA LEU A 50 -15.92 0.88 -5.88
C LEU A 50 -15.13 0.01 -4.90
N LEU A 51 -13.88 -0.34 -5.25
CA LEU A 51 -13.00 -1.08 -4.34
C LEU A 51 -12.69 -0.28 -3.07
N ALA A 52 -12.44 1.02 -3.20
CA ALA A 52 -12.27 1.89 -2.04
C ALA A 52 -13.53 1.91 -1.16
N ALA A 53 -14.71 2.07 -1.76
CA ALA A 53 -15.99 2.05 -1.04
C ALA A 53 -16.23 0.69 -0.34
N TYR A 54 -15.94 -0.42 -1.01
CA TYR A 54 -15.99 -1.76 -0.42
C TYR A 54 -15.09 -1.88 0.82
N LEU A 55 -13.84 -1.43 0.71
CA LEU A 55 -12.90 -1.46 1.84
C LEU A 55 -13.35 -0.56 2.99
N TYR A 56 -13.93 0.61 2.71
CA TYR A 56 -14.52 1.47 3.75
C TYR A 56 -15.71 0.81 4.43
N LYS A 57 -16.58 0.15 3.66
CA LYS A 57 -17.72 -0.59 4.21
C LYS A 57 -17.25 -1.74 5.10
N LEU A 58 -16.30 -2.53 4.64
CA LEU A 58 -15.69 -3.59 5.43
C LEU A 58 -15.07 -3.05 6.73
N GLY A 59 -14.34 -1.94 6.65
CA GLY A 59 -13.77 -1.26 7.82
C GLY A 59 -14.86 -0.79 8.81
N SER A 60 -15.98 -0.28 8.31
CA SER A 60 -17.13 0.13 9.13
C SER A 60 -17.78 -1.05 9.86
N ILE A 61 -17.92 -2.18 9.19
CA ILE A 61 -18.45 -3.42 9.77
C ILE A 61 -17.49 -3.91 10.87
N LEU A 62 -16.21 -4.03 10.56
CA LEU A 62 -15.19 -4.43 11.53
C LEU A 62 -15.15 -3.54 12.78
N TYR A 63 -15.30 -2.21 12.58
CA TYR A 63 -15.35 -1.25 13.66
C TYR A 63 -16.55 -1.47 14.59
N ARG A 64 -17.73 -1.83 14.03
CA ARG A 64 -18.93 -2.13 14.81
C ARG A 64 -18.80 -3.41 15.64
N HIS A 65 -18.17 -4.44 15.08
CA HIS A 65 -18.02 -5.75 15.73
C HIS A 65 -16.88 -5.84 16.74
N ARG A 66 -16.04 -4.79 16.86
CA ARG A 66 -14.88 -4.78 17.77
C ARG A 66 -14.88 -3.55 18.66
N PRO A 67 -15.43 -3.65 19.87
CA PRO A 67 -15.40 -2.55 20.85
C PRO A 67 -13.98 -2.05 21.14
N GLU A 68 -12.98 -2.92 21.11
CA GLU A 68 -11.58 -2.56 21.34
C GLU A 68 -11.07 -1.56 20.28
N LEU A 69 -11.51 -1.68 19.03
CA LEU A 69 -11.18 -0.73 17.96
C LEU A 69 -11.86 0.62 18.17
N GLN A 70 -13.03 0.64 18.82
CA GLN A 70 -13.75 1.88 19.15
C GLN A 70 -13.01 2.64 20.24
N GLU A 71 -12.51 1.94 21.26
CA GLU A 71 -11.68 2.54 22.30
C GLU A 71 -10.35 3.06 21.76
N GLU A 72 -9.68 2.29 20.89
CA GLU A 72 -8.43 2.72 20.25
C GLU A 72 -8.65 3.92 19.32
N ALA A 73 -9.73 3.93 18.54
CA ALA A 73 -10.05 5.03 17.63
C ALA A 73 -10.44 6.33 18.37
N SER A 74 -10.94 6.23 19.59
CA SER A 74 -11.28 7.40 20.44
C SER A 74 -10.06 8.00 21.12
N LYS A 75 -8.95 7.29 21.22
CA LYS A 75 -7.70 7.81 21.78
C LYS A 75 -7.02 8.78 20.82
N PRO A 76 -6.55 9.94 21.29
CA PRO A 76 -5.76 10.82 20.43
C PRO A 76 -4.51 10.06 19.95
N LEU A 77 -4.27 10.13 18.63
CA LEU A 77 -3.09 9.52 18.04
C LEU A 77 -1.83 10.08 18.70
N LYS A 78 -0.91 9.19 19.06
CA LYS A 78 0.40 9.60 19.55
C LYS A 78 1.14 10.34 18.43
N ARG A 79 1.96 11.32 18.82
CA ARG A 79 2.79 12.09 17.87
C ARG A 79 3.57 11.20 16.91
N GLU A 80 4.08 10.07 17.39
CA GLU A 80 4.84 9.09 16.60
C GLU A 80 3.96 8.39 15.54
N GLU A 81 2.69 8.12 15.84
CA GLU A 81 1.73 7.52 14.91
C GLU A 81 1.30 8.51 13.82
N ILE A 82 1.14 9.78 14.17
CA ILE A 82 0.88 10.86 13.22
C ILE A 82 2.06 10.98 12.26
N LEU A 83 3.28 10.95 12.80
CA LEU A 83 4.50 11.02 12.01
C LEU A 83 4.63 9.83 11.05
N PHE A 84 4.29 8.62 11.51
CA PHE A 84 4.28 7.45 10.66
C PHE A 84 3.24 7.57 9.52
N LYS A 85 2.03 8.07 9.80
CA LYS A 85 1.01 8.32 8.76
C LYS A 85 1.50 9.30 7.70
N GLU A 86 2.11 10.41 8.11
CA GLU A 86 2.67 11.39 7.19
C GLU A 86 3.83 10.81 6.37
N PHE A 87 4.67 9.99 6.98
CA PHE A 87 5.71 9.27 6.26
C PHE A 87 5.13 8.37 5.16
N ILE A 88 4.14 7.54 5.48
CA ILE A 88 3.50 6.66 4.48
C ILE A 88 2.84 7.47 3.36
N ARG A 89 2.22 8.62 3.66
CA ARG A 89 1.70 9.53 2.66
C ARG A 89 2.81 10.02 1.72
N LEU A 90 3.92 10.52 2.28
CA LEU A 90 5.07 10.97 1.50
C LEU A 90 5.69 9.85 0.66
N VAL A 91 5.80 8.63 1.20
CA VAL A 91 6.29 7.47 0.43
C VAL A 91 5.37 7.20 -0.76
N SER A 92 4.05 7.20 -0.56
CA SER A 92 3.10 6.95 -1.65
C SER A 92 3.20 7.99 -2.78
N GLU A 93 3.57 9.23 -2.45
CA GLU A 93 3.68 10.32 -3.41
C GLU A 93 5.06 10.36 -4.11
N HIS A 94 6.13 9.96 -3.42
CA HIS A 94 7.49 10.24 -3.87
C HIS A 94 8.36 9.01 -4.16
N HIS A 95 7.98 7.79 -3.78
CA HIS A 95 8.81 6.58 -3.88
C HIS A 95 9.36 6.31 -5.30
N ARG A 96 8.69 6.77 -6.34
CA ARG A 96 9.19 6.63 -7.72
C ARG A 96 10.48 7.40 -7.94
N LYS A 97 10.59 8.59 -7.35
CA LYS A 97 11.70 9.53 -7.60
C LYS A 97 12.72 9.52 -6.47
N GLU A 98 12.26 9.28 -5.25
CA GLU A 98 13.05 9.43 -4.04
C GLU A 98 13.09 8.15 -3.21
N ARG A 99 14.29 7.66 -2.96
CA ARG A 99 14.54 6.44 -2.16
C ARG A 99 15.35 6.70 -0.91
N ARG A 100 15.94 7.90 -0.79
CA ARG A 100 16.79 8.27 0.35
C ARG A 100 15.94 8.59 1.55
N VAL A 101 16.26 7.95 2.67
CA VAL A 101 15.56 8.16 3.96
C VAL A 101 15.65 9.63 4.39
N ASP A 102 16.78 10.29 4.12
CA ASP A 102 17.01 11.71 4.46
C ASP A 102 15.95 12.62 3.85
N PHE A 103 15.56 12.39 2.59
CA PHE A 103 14.52 13.15 1.91
C PHE A 103 13.20 13.18 2.69
N TYR A 104 12.80 12.05 3.26
CA TYR A 104 11.57 11.94 4.05
C TYR A 104 11.72 12.55 5.44
N ALA A 105 12.88 12.35 6.06
CA ALA A 105 13.18 12.94 7.36
C ALA A 105 13.17 14.49 7.31
N GLU A 106 13.80 15.08 6.30
CA GLU A 106 13.83 16.53 6.08
C GLU A 106 12.44 17.12 5.90
N ARG A 107 11.55 16.46 5.13
CA ARG A 107 10.16 16.91 4.93
C ARG A 107 9.32 16.86 6.19
N LEU A 108 9.71 16.02 7.13
CA LEU A 108 9.07 15.90 8.45
C LEU A 108 9.78 16.70 9.54
N PHE A 109 10.76 17.54 9.13
CA PHE A 109 11.54 18.39 10.03
C PHE A 109 12.26 17.61 11.14
N LEU A 110 12.79 16.42 10.79
CA LEU A 110 13.49 15.54 11.71
C LEU A 110 14.90 15.21 11.22
N SER A 111 15.80 14.92 12.15
CA SER A 111 17.06 14.26 11.79
C SER A 111 16.80 12.82 11.33
N SER A 112 17.58 12.32 10.37
CA SER A 112 17.46 10.96 9.83
C SER A 112 17.56 9.88 10.92
N LYS A 113 18.37 10.11 11.94
CA LYS A 113 18.54 9.21 13.09
C LYS A 113 17.24 9.12 13.92
N HIS A 114 16.69 10.28 14.30
CA HIS A 114 15.45 10.32 15.09
C HIS A 114 14.28 9.76 14.29
N PHE A 115 14.13 10.18 13.04
CA PHE A 115 13.11 9.68 12.12
C PHE A 115 13.15 8.14 11.99
N SER A 116 14.33 7.56 11.68
CA SER A 116 14.50 6.11 11.54
C SER A 116 14.14 5.35 12.81
N THR A 117 14.50 5.91 13.98
CA THR A 117 14.15 5.31 15.28
C THR A 117 12.64 5.30 15.49
N VAL A 118 11.95 6.40 15.22
CA VAL A 118 10.50 6.51 15.40
C VAL A 118 9.76 5.56 14.45
N ILE A 119 10.12 5.56 13.16
CA ILE A 119 9.48 4.70 12.17
C ILE A 119 9.61 3.23 12.56
N LYS A 120 10.83 2.79 12.95
CA LYS A 120 11.06 1.39 13.37
C LYS A 120 10.29 1.05 14.64
N LYS A 121 10.22 1.97 15.61
CA LYS A 121 9.47 1.77 16.86
C LYS A 121 7.98 1.58 16.61
N VAL A 122 7.38 2.39 15.75
CA VAL A 122 5.92 2.36 15.49
C VAL A 122 5.53 1.21 14.59
N SER A 123 6.33 0.90 13.56
CA SER A 123 5.92 -0.03 12.50
C SER A 123 6.62 -1.39 12.54
N GLY A 124 7.65 -1.55 13.37
CA GLY A 124 8.50 -2.74 13.39
C GLY A 124 9.49 -2.83 12.22
N LYS A 125 9.34 -2.01 11.17
CA LYS A 125 10.18 -1.98 9.97
C LYS A 125 10.97 -0.69 9.89
N THR A 126 12.14 -0.73 9.22
CA THR A 126 12.90 0.48 8.94
C THR A 126 12.23 1.34 7.87
N ALA A 127 12.53 2.63 7.85
CA ALA A 127 12.04 3.55 6.82
C ALA A 127 12.46 3.10 5.41
N GLY A 128 13.70 2.61 5.25
CA GLY A 128 14.18 2.04 3.99
C GLY A 128 13.34 0.87 3.51
N GLN A 129 13.02 -0.09 4.40
CA GLN A 129 12.17 -1.23 4.06
C GLN A 129 10.78 -0.80 3.57
N TRP A 130 10.17 0.22 4.19
CA TRP A 130 8.89 0.76 3.72
C TRP A 130 9.00 1.37 2.32
N ILE A 131 10.06 2.17 2.07
CA ILE A 131 10.30 2.77 0.75
C ILE A 131 10.49 1.66 -0.30
N ASP A 132 11.32 0.67 0.00
CA ASP A 132 11.61 -0.45 -0.89
C ASP A 132 10.34 -1.25 -1.22
N GLU A 133 9.47 -1.51 -0.24
CA GLU A 133 8.19 -2.20 -0.45
C GLU A 133 7.29 -1.45 -1.46
N TYR A 134 7.18 -0.13 -1.35
CA TYR A 134 6.41 0.69 -2.29
C TYR A 134 7.02 0.69 -3.69
N VAL A 135 8.33 0.84 -3.79
CA VAL A 135 9.07 0.80 -5.07
C VAL A 135 8.87 -0.55 -5.74
N ILE A 136 9.02 -1.64 -5.02
CA ILE A 136 8.88 -3.00 -5.56
C ILE A 136 7.42 -3.31 -5.93
N LEU A 137 6.45 -2.87 -5.13
CA LEU A 137 5.04 -3.05 -5.44
C LEU A 137 4.67 -2.36 -6.77
N GLU A 138 5.12 -1.12 -6.97
CA GLU A 138 4.88 -0.41 -8.21
C GLU A 138 5.62 -1.03 -9.39
N ALA A 139 6.89 -1.40 -9.21
CA ALA A 139 7.66 -2.09 -10.24
C ALA A 139 6.97 -3.40 -10.70
N LYS A 140 6.49 -4.22 -9.76
CA LYS A 140 5.71 -5.43 -10.06
C LYS A 140 4.43 -5.11 -10.82
N THR A 141 3.72 -4.07 -10.43
CA THR A 141 2.48 -3.63 -11.09
C THR A 141 2.76 -3.20 -12.53
N LEU A 142 3.80 -2.39 -12.76
CA LEU A 142 4.19 -1.95 -14.09
C LEU A 142 4.66 -3.11 -14.98
N LEU A 143 5.47 -4.01 -14.44
CA LEU A 143 5.94 -5.19 -15.17
C LEU A 143 4.78 -6.09 -15.60
N LYS A 144 3.75 -6.18 -14.78
CA LYS A 144 2.62 -7.09 -15.00
C LYS A 144 1.51 -6.48 -15.87
N TYR A 145 1.19 -5.21 -15.67
CA TYR A 145 -0.04 -4.62 -16.21
C TYR A 145 0.18 -3.46 -17.18
N SER A 146 1.43 -3.06 -17.46
CA SER A 146 1.70 -2.02 -18.45
C SER A 146 2.31 -2.59 -19.72
N ALA A 147 2.15 -1.86 -20.84
CA ALA A 147 2.83 -2.16 -22.10
C ALA A 147 4.31 -1.73 -22.10
N MET A 148 4.80 -1.12 -21.01
CA MET A 148 6.16 -0.59 -20.94
C MET A 148 7.21 -1.70 -21.01
N SER A 149 8.30 -1.44 -21.72
CA SER A 149 9.51 -2.23 -21.67
C SER A 149 10.21 -2.11 -20.30
N ILE A 150 11.09 -3.04 -19.97
CA ILE A 150 11.90 -2.98 -18.75
C ILE A 150 12.74 -1.71 -18.69
N GLN A 151 13.22 -1.25 -19.84
CA GLN A 151 13.98 0.00 -19.94
C GLN A 151 13.12 1.22 -19.61
N GLU A 152 11.92 1.31 -20.17
CA GLU A 152 10.98 2.39 -19.88
C GLU A 152 10.56 2.40 -18.41
N ILE A 153 10.27 1.23 -17.83
CA ILE A 153 9.96 1.10 -16.39
C ILE A 153 11.13 1.60 -15.54
N SER A 154 12.37 1.21 -15.90
CA SER A 154 13.57 1.67 -15.21
C SER A 154 13.66 3.19 -15.14
N TYR A 155 13.47 3.87 -16.26
CA TYR A 155 13.50 5.33 -16.32
C TYR A 155 12.27 5.98 -15.67
N TYR A 156 11.09 5.42 -15.87
CA TYR A 156 9.87 5.88 -15.20
C TYR A 156 9.99 5.86 -13.68
N MET A 157 10.62 4.80 -13.16
CA MET A 157 10.90 4.62 -11.74
C MET A 157 12.17 5.37 -11.27
N ASN A 158 12.74 6.25 -12.10
CA ASN A 158 13.92 7.06 -11.78
C ASN A 158 15.15 6.24 -11.35
N PHE A 159 15.41 5.12 -12.03
CA PHE A 159 16.70 4.43 -11.90
C PHE A 159 17.71 4.98 -12.90
N PRO A 160 19.00 5.01 -12.54
CA PRO A 160 20.06 5.52 -13.43
C PRO A 160 20.13 4.79 -14.78
N ASN A 161 19.85 3.48 -14.76
CA ASN A 161 19.78 2.65 -15.95
C ASN A 161 19.10 1.30 -15.64
N PRO A 162 18.75 0.49 -16.67
CA PRO A 162 18.09 -0.80 -16.49
C PRO A 162 18.89 -1.81 -15.66
N SER A 163 20.23 -1.75 -15.67
CA SER A 163 21.05 -2.67 -14.88
C SER A 163 20.92 -2.41 -13.38
N PHE A 164 20.85 -1.14 -12.96
CA PHE A 164 20.58 -0.79 -11.56
C PHE A 164 19.19 -1.23 -11.13
N PHE A 165 18.20 -0.99 -11.97
CA PHE A 165 16.83 -1.48 -11.73
C PHE A 165 16.80 -3.00 -11.59
N GLY A 166 17.44 -3.71 -12.51
CA GLY A 166 17.49 -5.18 -12.49
C GLY A 166 18.11 -5.75 -11.22
N LYS A 167 19.25 -5.18 -10.78
CA LYS A 167 19.92 -5.57 -9.53
C LYS A 167 19.04 -5.29 -8.30
N TYR A 168 18.45 -4.09 -8.24
CA TYR A 168 17.58 -3.69 -7.15
C TYR A 168 16.34 -4.60 -7.07
N PHE A 169 15.66 -4.81 -8.18
CA PHE A 169 14.49 -5.66 -8.24
C PHE A 169 14.79 -7.10 -7.84
N ARG A 170 15.89 -7.67 -8.36
CA ARG A 170 16.31 -9.04 -8.02
C ARG A 170 16.70 -9.17 -6.55
N HIS A 171 17.35 -8.16 -5.98
CA HIS A 171 17.70 -8.15 -4.55
C HIS A 171 16.46 -8.28 -3.65
N HIS A 172 15.37 -7.59 -3.99
CA HIS A 172 14.16 -7.57 -3.17
C HIS A 172 13.14 -8.66 -3.52
N THR A 173 13.22 -9.27 -4.69
CA THR A 173 12.22 -10.25 -5.16
C THR A 173 12.76 -11.65 -5.40
N GLY A 174 14.07 -11.80 -5.44
CA GLY A 174 14.75 -13.04 -5.83
C GLY A 174 14.83 -13.30 -7.35
N MET A 175 14.12 -12.52 -8.17
CA MET A 175 14.01 -12.70 -9.62
C MET A 175 14.43 -11.43 -10.37
N SER A 176 14.89 -11.58 -11.61
CA SER A 176 15.07 -10.43 -12.50
C SER A 176 13.72 -9.88 -12.99
N PRO A 177 13.65 -8.61 -13.41
CA PRO A 177 12.44 -8.05 -14.01
C PRO A 177 11.95 -8.82 -15.24
N SER A 178 12.87 -9.38 -16.03
CA SER A 178 12.53 -10.19 -17.21
C SER A 178 11.86 -11.49 -16.81
N GLU A 179 12.46 -12.24 -15.87
CA GLU A 179 11.87 -13.48 -15.33
C GLU A 179 10.48 -13.21 -14.73
N TYR A 180 10.34 -12.11 -13.98
CA TYR A 180 9.06 -11.73 -13.37
C TYR A 180 7.99 -11.40 -14.42
N LYS A 181 8.37 -10.72 -15.51
CA LYS A 181 7.45 -10.34 -16.59
C LYS A 181 6.99 -11.56 -17.41
N THR A 182 7.80 -12.62 -17.53
CA THR A 182 7.51 -13.83 -18.31
C THR A 182 6.77 -14.92 -17.51
N GLN A 183 6.63 -14.81 -16.19
CA GLN A 183 5.89 -15.77 -15.35
C GLN A 183 4.36 -15.66 -15.46
N MET A 184 3.86 -15.12 -16.58
CA MET A 184 2.42 -14.99 -16.83
C MET A 184 1.92 -15.98 -17.87
#